data_a4b01f454d879f97f76f20af8a3fc5aa
#
_entry.id   a4b01f454d879f97f76f20af8a3fc5aa
#
_cell.length_a   1.000
_cell.length_b   1.000
_cell.length_c   1.000
_cell.angle_alpha   90.00
_cell.angle_beta   90.00
_cell.angle_gamma   90.00
#
_symmetry.space_group_name_H-M   'P 1'
#
loop_
_entity.id
_entity.type
_entity.pdbx_description
1 polymer ?
#
loop_
_entity_poly.entity_id
_entity_poly.type
_entity_poly.pdbx_seq_one_letter_code
_entity_poly.pdbx_strand_id
1 'polypeptide(L)'
;TVDEHTFKVVRNMRQMQIGKVDPSLKIEHELINKLPKIELLYLAGIFHDLGKGKGGDHSEIGEKIVEKFCKRLNFSIHDTELLSWLVKNHLIMSSISQKTDVHDPETIKNFTKNVNTLEKLNYIYMLTINDIRGTNPTLWNSWKHDLLKQLFMSSRRKLNLEEVQSNKSIVAERK
;
A
#
# COMPACT_ATOMS: atom_id res chain seq x y z
N THR A 1 18.10 -7.74 -10.42
CA THR A 1 17.20 -7.42 -11.56
C THR A 1 15.80 -7.12 -11.06
N VAL A 2 14.98 -6.43 -11.88
CA VAL A 2 13.56 -6.15 -11.56
C VAL A 2 12.81 -7.46 -11.31
N ASP A 3 13.02 -8.47 -12.14
CA ASP A 3 12.37 -9.77 -12.02
C ASP A 3 12.70 -10.47 -10.69
N GLU A 4 13.97 -10.49 -10.30
CA GLU A 4 14.38 -11.09 -9.02
C GLU A 4 13.74 -10.37 -7.82
N HIS A 5 13.70 -9.03 -7.87
CA HIS A 5 13.04 -8.23 -6.84
C HIS A 5 11.54 -8.53 -6.77
N THR A 6 10.85 -8.53 -7.91
CA THR A 6 9.43 -8.86 -8.01
C THR A 6 9.12 -10.24 -7.40
N PHE A 7 9.91 -11.27 -7.72
CA PHE A 7 9.76 -12.59 -7.11
C PHE A 7 9.92 -12.58 -5.59
N LYS A 8 10.91 -11.82 -5.08
CA LYS A 8 11.11 -11.66 -3.63
C LYS A 8 9.91 -10.99 -2.97
N VAL A 9 9.37 -9.93 -3.57
CA VAL A 9 8.19 -9.23 -3.06
C VAL A 9 6.98 -10.17 -2.97
N VAL A 10 6.65 -10.87 -4.05
CA VAL A 10 5.54 -11.83 -4.10
C VAL A 10 5.74 -12.97 -3.11
N ARG A 11 6.96 -13.51 -3.01
CA ARG A 11 7.31 -14.54 -2.02
C ARG A 11 7.11 -14.04 -0.59
N ASN A 12 7.54 -12.81 -0.29
CA ASN A 12 7.36 -12.21 1.03
C ASN A 12 5.87 -12.05 1.38
N MET A 13 5.04 -11.60 0.43
CA MET A 13 3.59 -11.54 0.60
C MET A 13 3.01 -12.93 0.92
N ARG A 14 3.44 -13.95 0.18
CA ARG A 14 2.98 -15.33 0.43
C ARG A 14 3.40 -15.84 1.81
N GLN A 15 4.65 -15.62 2.19
CA GLN A 15 5.15 -16.00 3.52
C GLN A 15 4.37 -15.28 4.63
N MET A 16 4.08 -14.00 4.45
CA MET A 16 3.28 -13.21 5.39
C MET A 16 1.86 -13.75 5.49
N GLN A 17 1.22 -14.08 4.37
CA GLN A 17 -0.14 -14.64 4.33
C GLN A 17 -0.25 -15.97 5.09
N ILE A 18 0.73 -16.85 4.98
CA ILE A 18 0.72 -18.17 5.65
C ILE A 18 1.37 -18.15 7.04
N GLY A 19 1.71 -16.99 7.59
CA GLY A 19 2.29 -16.83 8.92
C GLY A 19 3.76 -17.25 9.04
N LYS A 20 4.47 -17.46 7.94
CA LYS A 20 5.92 -17.76 7.92
C LYS A 20 6.75 -16.46 7.93
N VAL A 21 6.55 -15.66 8.96
CA VAL A 21 7.23 -14.38 9.16
C VAL A 21 7.69 -14.23 10.61
N ASP A 22 8.57 -13.27 10.84
CA ASP A 22 9.00 -12.89 12.18
C ASP A 22 7.81 -12.50 13.05
N PRO A 23 7.78 -12.87 14.35
CA PRO A 23 6.70 -12.49 15.27
C PRO A 23 6.42 -10.98 15.37
N SER A 24 7.41 -10.14 15.09
CA SER A 24 7.24 -8.69 15.03
C SER A 24 6.24 -8.23 13.96
N LEU A 25 5.99 -9.07 12.94
CA LEU A 25 5.05 -8.85 11.83
C LEU A 25 3.66 -9.48 12.05
N LYS A 26 3.29 -9.74 13.30
CA LYS A 26 1.98 -10.34 13.63
C LYS A 26 0.80 -9.50 13.14
N ILE A 27 0.87 -8.19 13.31
CA ILE A 27 -0.20 -7.27 12.88
C ILE A 27 -0.34 -7.32 11.35
N GLU A 28 0.77 -7.36 10.64
CA GLU A 28 0.82 -7.42 9.18
C GLU A 28 0.28 -8.77 8.67
N HIS A 29 0.61 -9.87 9.35
CA HIS A 29 0.02 -11.18 9.06
C HIS A 29 -1.50 -11.18 9.23
N GLU A 30 -2.02 -10.59 10.30
CA GLU A 30 -3.47 -10.48 10.51
C GLU A 30 -4.12 -9.57 9.46
N LEU A 31 -3.47 -8.45 9.11
CA LEU A 31 -3.99 -7.49 8.15
C LEU A 31 -4.04 -8.04 6.72
N ILE A 32 -2.99 -8.72 6.26
CA ILE A 32 -2.96 -9.28 4.91
C ILE A 32 -4.07 -10.30 4.68
N ASN A 33 -4.43 -11.07 5.73
CA ASN A 33 -5.51 -12.05 5.68
C ASN A 33 -6.92 -11.44 5.81
N LYS A 34 -7.02 -10.14 6.10
CA LYS A 34 -8.29 -9.39 6.13
C LYS A 34 -8.51 -8.54 4.87
N LEU A 35 -7.56 -8.53 3.94
CA LEU A 35 -7.75 -7.82 2.68
C LEU A 35 -8.88 -8.46 1.87
N PRO A 36 -9.83 -7.66 1.32
CA PRO A 36 -10.99 -8.19 0.61
C PRO A 36 -10.61 -9.03 -0.62
N LYS A 37 -9.57 -8.60 -1.35
CA LYS A 37 -9.07 -9.25 -2.58
C LYS A 37 -7.55 -9.28 -2.55
N ILE A 38 -7.00 -10.33 -1.93
CA ILE A 38 -5.54 -10.47 -1.78
C ILE A 38 -4.83 -10.56 -3.14
N GLU A 39 -5.50 -11.04 -4.17
CA GLU A 39 -5.00 -11.09 -5.53
C GLU A 39 -4.61 -9.70 -6.08
N LEU A 40 -5.30 -8.63 -5.68
CA LEU A 40 -4.92 -7.26 -6.06
C LEU A 40 -3.60 -6.84 -5.42
N LEU A 41 -3.31 -7.29 -4.20
CA LEU A 41 -2.00 -7.06 -3.57
C LEU A 41 -0.89 -7.79 -4.33
N TYR A 42 -1.10 -9.05 -4.71
CA TYR A 42 -0.14 -9.81 -5.49
C TYR A 42 0.12 -9.17 -6.85
N LEU A 43 -0.94 -8.75 -7.54
CA LEU A 43 -0.83 -8.02 -8.81
C LEU A 43 -0.07 -6.70 -8.64
N ALA A 44 -0.36 -5.92 -7.58
CA ALA A 44 0.40 -4.71 -7.28
C ALA A 44 1.89 -5.03 -7.08
N GLY A 45 2.22 -6.09 -6.34
CA GLY A 45 3.59 -6.56 -6.17
C GLY A 45 4.27 -6.97 -7.48
N ILE A 46 3.53 -7.52 -8.45
CA ILE A 46 4.05 -7.86 -9.78
C ILE A 46 4.27 -6.61 -10.63
N PHE A 47 3.35 -5.65 -10.58
CA PHE A 47 3.32 -4.51 -11.51
C PHE A 47 4.09 -3.29 -11.02
N HIS A 48 4.37 -3.13 -9.70
CA HIS A 48 4.86 -1.87 -9.12
C HIS A 48 6.13 -1.33 -9.82
N ASP A 49 7.00 -2.19 -10.28
CA ASP A 49 8.30 -1.85 -10.88
C ASP A 49 8.38 -2.08 -12.40
N LEU A 50 7.32 -2.52 -13.06
CA LEU A 50 7.33 -2.82 -14.50
C LEU A 50 7.63 -1.62 -15.42
N GLY A 51 7.48 -0.42 -14.91
CA GLY A 51 7.86 0.81 -15.63
C GLY A 51 9.36 1.11 -15.61
N LYS A 52 10.15 0.48 -14.72
CA LYS A 52 11.59 0.73 -14.59
C LYS A 52 12.34 0.46 -15.89
N GLY A 53 13.25 1.36 -16.25
CA GLY A 53 14.08 1.23 -17.44
C GLY A 53 13.43 1.60 -18.77
N LYS A 54 12.17 2.07 -18.78
CA LYS A 54 11.45 2.43 -20.02
C LYS A 54 11.52 3.94 -20.38
N GLY A 55 12.30 4.71 -19.63
CA GLY A 55 12.38 6.17 -19.78
C GLY A 55 11.13 6.88 -19.22
N GLY A 56 11.34 7.99 -18.49
CA GLY A 56 10.26 8.72 -17.82
C GLY A 56 9.94 8.21 -16.41
N ASP A 57 8.82 8.69 -15.86
CA ASP A 57 8.37 8.25 -14.53
C ASP A 57 7.83 6.81 -14.60
N HIS A 58 8.55 5.89 -13.94
CA HIS A 58 8.22 4.46 -13.96
C HIS A 58 6.87 4.16 -13.30
N SER A 59 6.44 4.99 -12.35
CA SER A 59 5.15 4.82 -11.66
C SER A 59 3.98 5.16 -12.59
N GLU A 60 4.09 6.23 -13.39
CA GLU A 60 3.08 6.58 -14.39
C GLU A 60 3.03 5.56 -15.54
N ILE A 61 4.19 5.06 -15.96
CA ILE A 61 4.26 3.99 -16.97
C ILE A 61 3.62 2.71 -16.43
N GLY A 62 3.90 2.36 -15.18
CA GLY A 62 3.30 1.21 -14.50
C GLY A 62 1.78 1.31 -14.41
N GLU A 63 1.25 2.48 -14.03
CA GLU A 63 -0.19 2.79 -14.00
C GLU A 63 -0.86 2.47 -15.35
N LYS A 64 -0.31 3.00 -16.45
CA LYS A 64 -0.86 2.77 -17.80
C LYS A 64 -0.81 1.30 -18.24
N ILE A 65 0.23 0.57 -17.82
CA ILE A 65 0.33 -0.87 -18.08
C ILE A 65 -0.79 -1.61 -17.35
N VAL A 66 -1.02 -1.29 -16.08
CA VAL A 66 -2.07 -1.89 -15.26
C VAL A 66 -3.46 -1.61 -15.83
N GLU A 67 -3.75 -0.37 -16.22
CA GLU A 67 -5.05 -0.01 -16.82
C GLU A 67 -5.35 -0.85 -18.08
N LYS A 68 -4.36 -1.03 -18.96
CA LYS A 68 -4.50 -1.89 -20.15
C LYS A 68 -4.71 -3.35 -19.78
N PHE A 69 -4.00 -3.85 -18.78
CA PHE A 69 -4.13 -5.22 -18.26
C PHE A 69 -5.54 -5.45 -17.70
N CYS A 70 -6.02 -4.57 -16.82
CA CYS A 70 -7.33 -4.65 -16.20
C CYS A 70 -8.45 -4.59 -17.25
N LYS A 71 -8.36 -3.68 -18.23
CA LYS A 71 -9.31 -3.58 -19.33
C LYS A 71 -9.37 -4.86 -20.14
N ARG A 72 -8.23 -5.47 -20.46
CA ARG A 72 -8.14 -6.72 -21.21
C ARG A 72 -8.81 -7.91 -20.49
N LEU A 73 -8.75 -7.92 -19.16
CA LEU A 73 -9.29 -8.99 -18.31
C LEU A 73 -10.66 -8.66 -17.71
N ASN A 74 -11.28 -7.56 -18.13
CA ASN A 74 -12.60 -7.12 -17.65
C ASN A 74 -12.69 -6.97 -16.13
N PHE A 75 -11.66 -6.37 -15.50
CA PHE A 75 -11.71 -6.01 -14.09
C PHE A 75 -12.81 -4.98 -13.82
N SER A 76 -13.37 -5.00 -12.62
CA SER A 76 -14.29 -3.95 -12.20
C SER A 76 -13.60 -2.58 -12.21
N ILE A 77 -14.37 -1.50 -12.30
CA ILE A 77 -13.85 -0.13 -12.23
C ILE A 77 -13.09 0.07 -10.91
N HIS A 78 -13.71 -0.36 -9.79
CA HIS A 78 -13.09 -0.25 -8.47
C HIS A 78 -11.73 -0.98 -8.37
N ASP A 79 -11.66 -2.23 -8.85
CA ASP A 79 -10.42 -3.01 -8.80
C ASP A 79 -9.34 -2.40 -9.69
N THR A 80 -9.73 -1.86 -10.86
CA THR A 80 -8.83 -1.17 -11.79
C THR A 80 -8.26 0.10 -11.14
N GLU A 81 -9.11 0.93 -10.55
CA GLU A 81 -8.71 2.16 -9.87
C GLU A 81 -7.78 1.87 -8.67
N LEU A 82 -8.12 0.87 -7.85
CA LEU A 82 -7.30 0.48 -6.71
C LEU A 82 -5.93 -0.01 -7.16
N LEU A 83 -5.87 -0.94 -8.10
CA LEU A 83 -4.61 -1.52 -8.58
C LEU A 83 -3.73 -0.47 -9.28
N SER A 84 -4.31 0.36 -10.13
CA SER A 84 -3.60 1.47 -10.81
C SER A 84 -3.05 2.47 -9.80
N TRP A 85 -3.85 2.86 -8.80
CA TRP A 85 -3.43 3.76 -7.74
C TRP A 85 -2.28 3.18 -6.91
N LEU A 86 -2.34 1.88 -6.57
CA LEU A 86 -1.28 1.20 -5.81
C LEU A 86 0.06 1.23 -6.57
N VAL A 87 0.04 0.89 -7.85
CA VAL A 87 1.26 0.90 -8.69
C VAL A 87 1.81 2.30 -8.86
N LYS A 88 0.96 3.29 -9.12
CA LYS A 88 1.36 4.69 -9.23
C LYS A 88 2.00 5.23 -7.95
N ASN A 89 1.43 4.89 -6.79
CA ASN A 89 1.80 5.46 -5.51
C ASN A 89 2.66 4.53 -4.64
N HIS A 90 3.23 3.44 -5.20
CA HIS A 90 3.93 2.42 -4.41
C HIS A 90 5.09 2.97 -3.55
N LEU A 91 5.69 4.09 -3.94
CA LEU A 91 6.80 4.72 -3.20
C LEU A 91 6.35 5.77 -2.16
N ILE A 92 5.06 6.14 -2.11
CA ILE A 92 4.61 7.27 -1.28
C ILE A 92 4.90 7.04 0.20
N MET A 93 4.58 5.85 0.70
CA MET A 93 4.69 5.55 2.12
C MET A 93 6.15 5.42 2.56
N SER A 94 7.00 4.77 1.76
CA SER A 94 8.43 4.68 2.01
C SER A 94 9.12 6.04 1.94
N SER A 95 8.71 6.90 1.00
CA SER A 95 9.25 8.26 0.87
C SER A 95 8.90 9.13 2.08
N ILE A 96 7.64 9.13 2.52
CA ILE A 96 7.19 9.91 3.67
C ILE A 96 7.88 9.44 4.94
N SER A 97 7.92 8.14 5.20
CA SER A 97 8.55 7.58 6.41
C SER A 97 10.05 7.87 6.54
N GLN A 98 10.74 8.12 5.41
CA GLN A 98 12.18 8.40 5.41
C GLN A 98 12.54 9.88 5.34
N LYS A 99 11.64 10.74 4.88
CA LYS A 99 11.95 12.16 4.59
C LYS A 99 11.22 13.15 5.48
N THR A 100 10.22 12.71 6.22
CA THR A 100 9.38 13.59 7.05
C THR A 100 9.20 13.02 8.45
N ASP A 101 8.76 13.86 9.37
CA ASP A 101 8.37 13.41 10.70
C ASP A 101 6.99 12.75 10.65
N VAL A 102 6.95 11.42 10.88
CA VAL A 102 5.71 10.64 10.90
C VAL A 102 4.83 10.92 12.13
N HIS A 103 5.30 11.70 13.09
CA HIS A 103 4.53 12.15 14.25
C HIS A 103 3.87 13.51 14.02
N ASP A 104 4.30 14.26 13.00
CA ASP A 104 3.74 15.55 12.67
C ASP A 104 2.29 15.41 12.15
N PRO A 105 1.30 16.08 12.79
CA PRO A 105 -0.10 16.03 12.35
C PRO A 105 -0.32 16.50 10.91
N GLU A 106 0.48 17.44 10.40
CA GLU A 106 0.36 17.93 9.04
C GLU A 106 0.85 16.88 8.02
N THR A 107 1.92 16.16 8.35
CA THR A 107 2.39 15.01 7.58
C THR A 107 1.30 13.95 7.46
N ILE A 108 0.66 13.58 8.57
CA ILE A 108 -0.44 12.60 8.58
C ILE A 108 -1.64 13.10 7.77
N LYS A 109 -2.00 14.37 7.91
CA LYS A 109 -3.10 14.99 7.17
C LYS A 109 -2.88 14.97 5.66
N ASN A 110 -1.68 15.33 5.21
CA ASN A 110 -1.34 15.35 3.78
C ASN A 110 -1.28 13.93 3.20
N PHE A 111 -0.75 12.98 3.94
CA PHE A 111 -0.73 11.57 3.54
C PHE A 111 -2.15 10.98 3.45
N THR A 112 -2.99 11.18 4.46
CA THR A 112 -4.39 10.67 4.46
C THR A 112 -5.24 11.32 3.38
N LYS A 113 -4.98 12.56 3.00
CA LYS A 113 -5.64 13.23 1.89
C LYS A 113 -5.37 12.56 0.54
N ASN A 114 -4.15 12.05 0.35
CA ASN A 114 -3.76 11.31 -0.85
C ASN A 114 -4.34 9.89 -0.85
N VAL A 115 -4.18 9.17 0.26
CA VAL A 115 -4.66 7.78 0.40
C VAL A 115 -6.19 7.70 0.41
N ASN A 116 -6.85 8.59 1.11
CA ASN A 116 -8.28 8.90 1.24
C ASN A 116 -9.23 7.78 1.68
N THR A 117 -8.82 6.51 1.68
CA THR A 117 -9.64 5.38 2.14
C THR A 117 -8.83 4.41 2.98
N LEU A 118 -9.51 3.71 3.91
CA LEU A 118 -8.90 2.64 4.70
C LEU A 118 -8.45 1.46 3.82
N GLU A 119 -9.20 1.18 2.76
CA GLU A 119 -8.84 0.14 1.80
C GLU A 119 -7.49 0.43 1.16
N LYS A 120 -7.32 1.60 0.53
CA LYS A 120 -6.04 2.02 -0.06
C LYS A 120 -4.91 2.00 0.97
N LEU A 121 -5.17 2.48 2.20
CA LEU A 121 -4.19 2.47 3.28
C LEU A 121 -3.71 1.05 3.62
N ASN A 122 -4.62 0.10 3.74
CA ASN A 122 -4.28 -1.27 4.06
C ASN A 122 -3.43 -1.93 2.96
N TYR A 123 -3.83 -1.75 1.71
CA TYR A 123 -3.07 -2.31 0.58
C TYR A 123 -1.70 -1.66 0.39
N ILE A 124 -1.60 -0.32 0.48
CA ILE A 124 -0.31 0.37 0.29
C ILE A 124 0.67 0.06 1.41
N TYR A 125 0.21 -0.10 2.65
CA TYR A 125 1.04 -0.53 3.76
C TYR A 125 1.62 -1.93 3.52
N MET A 126 0.79 -2.89 3.12
CA MET A 126 1.23 -4.25 2.81
C MET A 126 2.20 -4.30 1.63
N LEU A 127 1.92 -3.55 0.57
CA LEU A 127 2.81 -3.45 -0.59
C LEU A 127 4.17 -2.88 -0.17
N THR A 128 4.19 -1.76 0.55
CA THR A 128 5.42 -1.06 0.96
C THR A 128 6.32 -1.94 1.84
N ILE A 129 5.77 -2.63 2.84
CA ILE A 129 6.55 -3.53 3.71
C ILE A 129 7.19 -4.65 2.89
N ASN A 130 6.43 -5.30 2.02
CA ASN A 130 6.93 -6.44 1.26
C ASN A 130 7.91 -6.02 0.17
N ASP A 131 7.74 -4.82 -0.41
CA ASP A 131 8.69 -4.21 -1.35
C ASP A 131 10.05 -3.95 -0.68
N ILE A 132 10.07 -3.24 0.45
CA ILE A 132 11.32 -2.95 1.18
C ILE A 132 12.01 -4.24 1.62
N ARG A 133 11.28 -5.21 2.13
CA ARG A 133 11.81 -6.54 2.51
C ARG A 133 12.34 -7.32 1.31
N GLY A 134 11.81 -7.07 0.12
CA GLY A 134 12.27 -7.71 -1.13
C GLY A 134 13.49 -7.04 -1.74
N THR A 135 13.78 -5.79 -1.38
CA THR A 135 14.87 -5.02 -2.01
C THR A 135 16.25 -5.47 -1.50
N ASN A 136 16.49 -5.35 -0.21
CA ASN A 136 17.75 -5.76 0.42
C ASN A 136 17.47 -6.13 1.89
N PRO A 137 17.92 -7.29 2.39
CA PRO A 137 17.76 -7.67 3.79
C PRO A 137 18.30 -6.64 4.79
N THR A 138 19.36 -5.90 4.44
CA THR A 138 19.94 -4.86 5.29
C THR A 138 19.11 -3.58 5.34
N LEU A 139 18.22 -3.35 4.37
CA LEU A 139 17.34 -2.18 4.32
C LEU A 139 16.13 -2.34 5.22
N TRP A 140 15.72 -3.56 5.53
CA TRP A 140 14.65 -3.84 6.47
C TRP A 140 15.22 -3.99 7.87
N ASN A 141 14.78 -3.16 8.80
CA ASN A 141 15.14 -3.20 10.21
C ASN A 141 13.96 -2.73 11.08
N SER A 142 14.07 -2.93 12.40
CA SER A 142 13.03 -2.56 13.37
C SER A 142 12.66 -1.07 13.31
N TRP A 143 13.65 -0.19 13.16
CA TRP A 143 13.41 1.25 13.08
C TRP A 143 12.55 1.64 11.87
N LYS A 144 12.83 1.11 10.68
CA LYS A 144 12.00 1.34 9.48
C LYS A 144 10.60 0.76 9.64
N HIS A 145 10.51 -0.44 10.22
CA HIS A 145 9.22 -1.05 10.53
C HIS A 145 8.40 -0.15 11.44
N ASP A 146 9.00 0.36 12.53
CA ASP A 146 8.32 1.22 13.49
C ASP A 146 7.83 2.52 12.84
N LEU A 147 8.63 3.17 12.00
CA LEU A 147 8.22 4.37 11.26
C LEU A 147 7.01 4.11 10.34
N LEU A 148 7.06 3.04 9.55
CA LEU A 148 5.96 2.68 8.66
C LEU A 148 4.69 2.32 9.44
N LYS A 149 4.84 1.57 10.52
CA LYS A 149 3.75 1.19 11.41
C LYS A 149 3.14 2.40 12.10
N GLN A 150 3.94 3.35 12.55
CA GLN A 150 3.47 4.61 13.14
C GLN A 150 2.66 5.42 12.13
N LEU A 151 3.18 5.60 10.91
CA LEU A 151 2.47 6.28 9.83
C LEU A 151 1.14 5.59 9.51
N PHE A 152 1.14 4.26 9.40
CA PHE A 152 -0.06 3.46 9.17
C PHE A 152 -1.11 3.63 10.27
N MET A 153 -0.72 3.46 11.55
CA MET A 153 -1.65 3.51 12.68
C MET A 153 -2.25 4.91 12.90
N SER A 154 -1.44 5.95 12.75
CA SER A 154 -1.92 7.34 12.85
C SER A 154 -2.88 7.69 11.72
N SER A 155 -2.56 7.28 10.49
CA SER A 155 -3.41 7.48 9.31
C SER A 155 -4.73 6.71 9.42
N ARG A 156 -4.67 5.46 9.88
CA ARG A 156 -5.86 4.63 10.11
C ARG A 156 -6.80 5.26 11.13
N ARG A 157 -6.26 5.78 12.24
CA ARG A 157 -7.05 6.48 13.27
C ARG A 157 -7.75 7.70 12.67
N LYS A 158 -7.03 8.51 11.91
CA LYS A 158 -7.58 9.71 11.27
C LYS A 158 -8.69 9.37 10.28
N LEU A 159 -8.48 8.42 9.36
CA LEU A 159 -9.48 8.01 8.38
C LEU A 159 -10.74 7.42 9.04
N ASN A 160 -10.59 6.63 10.11
CA ASN A 160 -11.74 6.11 10.88
C ASN A 160 -12.57 7.24 11.51
N LEU A 161 -11.93 8.28 12.06
CA LEU A 161 -12.64 9.43 12.64
C LEU A 161 -13.40 10.22 11.59
N GLU A 162 -12.81 10.43 10.41
CA GLU A 162 -13.45 11.14 9.30
C GLU A 162 -14.67 10.36 8.76
N GLU A 163 -14.58 9.04 8.65
CA GLU A 163 -15.70 8.19 8.24
C GLU A 163 -16.86 8.23 9.23
N VAL A 164 -16.58 8.19 10.54
CA VAL A 164 -17.60 8.31 11.60
C VAL A 164 -18.28 9.70 11.56
N GLN A 165 -17.52 10.76 11.33
CA GLN A 165 -18.06 12.12 11.25
C GLN A 165 -18.95 12.28 10.01
N SER A 166 -18.53 11.79 8.85
CA SER A 166 -19.30 11.82 7.61
C SER A 166 -20.65 11.09 7.77
N ASN A 167 -20.63 9.90 8.36
CA ASN A 167 -21.85 9.12 8.60
C ASN A 167 -22.83 9.83 9.55
N LYS A 168 -22.33 10.51 10.58
CA LYS A 168 -23.18 11.30 11.51
C LYS A 168 -23.84 12.50 10.80
N SER A 169 -23.13 13.19 9.92
CA SER A 169 -23.66 14.31 9.15
C SER A 169 -24.79 13.86 8.22
N ILE A 170 -24.61 12.76 7.51
CA ILE A 170 -25.63 12.20 6.61
C ILE A 170 -26.91 11.80 7.37
N VAL A 171 -26.78 11.25 8.58
CA VAL A 171 -27.93 10.89 9.41
C VAL A 171 -28.65 12.12 9.96
N ALA A 172 -27.93 13.22 10.25
CA ALA A 172 -28.52 14.47 10.74
C ALA A 172 -29.30 15.22 9.64
N GLU A 173 -28.85 15.17 8.40
CA GLU A 173 -29.52 15.81 7.24
C GLU A 173 -30.79 15.07 6.79
N ARG A 174 -31.00 13.82 7.22
CA ARG A 174 -32.21 13.01 6.88
C ARG A 174 -33.34 13.11 7.93
N LYS A 175 -33.18 13.93 8.96
CA LYS A 175 -34.18 14.25 9.98
C LYS A 175 -34.78 15.62 9.74
#